data_05d889ded63db69c364d5a88f8b64ead
#
_entry.id   05d889ded63db69c364d5a88f8b64ead
#
_cell.length_a   1.000
_cell.length_b   1.000
_cell.length_c   1.000
_cell.angle_alpha   90.00
_cell.angle_beta   90.00
_cell.angle_gamma   90.00
#
_symmetry.space_group_name_H-M   'P 1'
#
loop_
_entity.id
_entity.type
_entity.pdbx_description
1 polymer ?
#
loop_
_entity_poly.entity_id
_entity_poly.type
_entity_poly.pdbx_seq_one_letter_code
_entity_poly.pdbx_strand_id
1 'polypeptide(L)'
;EGANFELKKGEHVAIMGDNGAGKSTFVRQITGVEQRTRGKVLLYGKDVNFAGPLDALEAGIKTVFQTLALADDLDVPDNLFLGREMTFLNWLGPFKLLDYKGMRQATIDALNKTGVKIPNIRNSIRNMSGGQRQCVAIARTATFHSTLTIMDEPTAALGVQETEQVENIIRQLKEQGKPLILVSHNMRQVFDLVDRIVVFRRGRIC
;
A
#
# COMPACT_ATOMS: atom_id res chain seq x y z
N GLU A 1 -4.64 -2.08 -23.63
CA GLU A 1 -3.89 -2.98 -24.53
C GLU A 1 -2.55 -2.34 -24.93
N GLY A 2 -1.43 -3.10 -24.88
CA GLY A 2 -0.12 -2.61 -25.32
C GLY A 2 0.50 -1.54 -24.40
N ALA A 3 0.18 -1.54 -23.11
CA ALA A 3 0.79 -0.65 -22.14
C ALA A 3 2.22 -1.14 -21.81
N ASN A 4 3.22 -0.37 -22.22
CA ASN A 4 4.60 -0.57 -21.81
C ASN A 4 4.89 0.40 -20.66
N PHE A 5 5.22 -0.15 -19.50
CA PHE A 5 5.48 0.60 -18.28
C PHE A 5 6.75 0.09 -17.62
N GLU A 6 7.58 1.01 -17.21
CA GLU A 6 8.80 0.73 -16.43
C GLU A 6 8.80 1.56 -15.17
N LEU A 7 9.24 0.98 -14.06
CA LEU A 7 9.45 1.65 -12.79
C LEU A 7 10.89 1.39 -12.33
N LYS A 8 11.63 2.45 -12.10
CA LYS A 8 13.02 2.38 -11.61
C LYS A 8 13.06 2.20 -10.09
N LYS A 9 14.17 1.71 -9.59
CA LYS A 9 14.40 1.61 -8.15
C LYS A 9 14.31 2.99 -7.50
N GLY A 10 13.48 3.10 -6.45
CA GLY A 10 13.27 4.35 -5.72
C GLY A 10 12.40 5.38 -6.43
N GLU A 11 11.98 5.12 -7.68
CA GLU A 11 11.14 6.04 -8.44
C GLU A 11 9.70 6.04 -7.92
N HIS A 12 9.10 7.22 -7.82
CA HIS A 12 7.68 7.42 -7.59
C HIS A 12 7.00 7.80 -8.90
N VAL A 13 6.05 7.00 -9.35
CA VAL A 13 5.30 7.23 -10.59
C VAL A 13 3.82 7.36 -10.31
N ALA A 14 3.20 8.41 -10.81
CA ALA A 14 1.75 8.51 -10.79
C ALA A 14 1.13 7.93 -12.05
N ILE A 15 0.05 7.20 -11.89
CA ILE A 15 -0.83 6.77 -12.96
C ILE A 15 -2.09 7.63 -12.91
N MET A 16 -2.30 8.42 -13.95
CA MET A 16 -3.44 9.32 -14.09
C MET A 16 -4.30 8.94 -15.30
N GLY A 17 -5.52 9.45 -15.32
CA GLY A 17 -6.46 9.25 -16.44
C GLY A 17 -7.90 9.23 -15.95
N ASP A 18 -8.84 9.33 -16.87
CA ASP A 18 -10.28 9.37 -16.59
C ASP A 18 -10.78 8.05 -15.95
N ASN A 19 -11.98 8.10 -15.39
CA ASN A 19 -12.67 6.88 -14.95
C ASN A 19 -12.87 5.95 -16.15
N GLY A 20 -12.58 4.67 -15.95
CA GLY A 20 -12.62 3.68 -17.02
C GLY A 20 -11.41 3.69 -17.98
N ALA A 21 -10.39 4.52 -17.75
CA ALA A 21 -9.17 4.57 -18.58
C ALA A 21 -8.31 3.29 -18.51
N GLY A 22 -8.57 2.39 -17.54
CA GLY A 22 -7.85 1.13 -17.36
C GLY A 22 -6.80 1.13 -16.26
N LYS A 23 -6.73 2.18 -15.43
CA LYS A 23 -5.76 2.31 -14.32
C LYS A 23 -5.86 1.15 -13.32
N SER A 24 -7.06 0.93 -12.78
CA SER A 24 -7.28 -0.14 -11.78
C SER A 24 -7.10 -1.53 -12.38
N THR A 25 -7.48 -1.76 -13.64
CA THR A 25 -7.20 -3.02 -14.34
C THR A 25 -5.70 -3.26 -14.45
N PHE A 26 -4.92 -2.23 -14.79
CA PHE A 26 -3.46 -2.32 -14.85
C PHE A 26 -2.86 -2.67 -13.47
N VAL A 27 -3.31 -2.00 -12.41
CA VAL A 27 -2.88 -2.31 -11.04
C VAL A 27 -3.24 -3.74 -10.65
N ARG A 28 -4.48 -4.20 -10.93
CA ARG A 28 -4.93 -5.57 -10.61
C ARG A 28 -4.11 -6.63 -11.33
N GLN A 29 -3.65 -6.37 -12.56
CA GLN A 29 -2.77 -7.29 -13.29
C GLN A 29 -1.37 -7.37 -12.70
N ILE A 30 -0.80 -6.25 -12.23
CA ILE A 30 0.51 -6.23 -11.55
C ILE A 30 0.44 -6.96 -10.21
N THR A 31 -0.69 -6.85 -9.51
CA THR A 31 -0.91 -7.41 -8.18
C THR A 31 -1.48 -8.84 -8.18
N GLY A 32 -1.64 -9.45 -9.35
CA GLY A 32 -2.17 -10.81 -9.48
C GLY A 32 -3.66 -10.96 -9.14
N VAL A 33 -4.39 -9.86 -8.92
CA VAL A 33 -5.86 -9.90 -8.70
C VAL A 33 -6.59 -10.30 -9.98
N GLU A 34 -6.09 -9.84 -11.11
CA GLU A 34 -6.61 -10.21 -12.44
C GLU A 34 -5.48 -10.81 -13.29
N GLN A 35 -5.78 -11.91 -13.95
CA GLN A 35 -4.82 -12.54 -14.86
C GLN A 35 -4.69 -11.72 -16.15
N ARG A 36 -3.45 -11.49 -16.58
CA ARG A 36 -3.19 -10.82 -17.85
C ARG A 36 -3.50 -11.75 -19.03
N THR A 37 -4.11 -11.21 -20.05
CA THR A 37 -4.40 -11.96 -21.30
C THR A 37 -3.15 -12.09 -22.17
N ARG A 38 -2.27 -11.07 -22.17
CA ARG A 38 -1.03 -11.00 -22.96
C ARG A 38 0.02 -10.14 -22.24
N GLY A 39 1.25 -10.22 -22.69
CA GLY A 39 2.35 -9.43 -22.18
C GLY A 39 3.07 -10.11 -21.01
N LYS A 40 4.06 -9.41 -20.45
CA LYS A 40 4.90 -9.88 -19.34
C LYS A 40 4.95 -8.84 -18.25
N VAL A 41 5.08 -9.30 -17.00
CA VAL A 41 5.45 -8.46 -15.87
C VAL A 41 6.84 -8.89 -15.44
N LEU A 42 7.79 -7.97 -15.48
CA LEU A 42 9.16 -8.24 -15.08
C LEU A 42 9.41 -7.59 -13.71
N LEU A 43 9.82 -8.38 -12.74
CA LEU A 43 10.28 -7.90 -11.43
C LEU A 43 11.79 -8.16 -11.34
N TYR A 44 12.58 -7.08 -11.28
CA TYR A 44 14.05 -7.16 -11.35
C TYR A 44 14.55 -7.95 -12.57
N GLY A 45 13.92 -7.75 -13.74
CA GLY A 45 14.26 -8.44 -14.98
C GLY A 45 13.79 -9.88 -15.12
N LYS A 46 13.20 -10.46 -14.08
CA LYS A 46 12.63 -11.82 -14.11
C LYS A 46 11.13 -11.76 -14.43
N ASP A 47 10.70 -12.57 -15.38
CA ASP A 47 9.26 -12.71 -15.70
C ASP A 47 8.55 -13.36 -14.50
N VAL A 48 7.53 -12.68 -13.98
CA VAL A 48 6.72 -13.16 -12.87
C VAL A 48 5.28 -13.34 -13.33
N ASN A 49 4.67 -14.45 -12.91
CA ASN A 49 3.28 -14.74 -13.16
C ASN A 49 2.60 -15.11 -11.86
N PHE A 50 1.98 -14.13 -11.23
CA PHE A 50 1.29 -14.35 -9.97
C PHE A 50 -0.04 -15.09 -10.22
N ALA A 51 -0.22 -16.24 -9.55
CA ALA A 51 -1.48 -16.96 -9.59
C ALA A 51 -2.58 -16.24 -8.79
N GLY A 52 -2.16 -15.40 -7.84
CA GLY A 52 -3.07 -14.61 -7.01
C GLY A 52 -2.36 -13.47 -6.25
N PRO A 53 -3.13 -12.68 -5.48
CA PRO A 53 -2.59 -11.55 -4.73
C PRO A 53 -1.58 -11.95 -3.65
N LEU A 54 -1.65 -13.16 -3.13
CA LEU A 54 -0.70 -13.66 -2.12
C LEU A 54 0.70 -13.81 -2.71
N ASP A 55 0.82 -14.31 -3.94
CA ASP A 55 2.13 -14.44 -4.61
C ASP A 55 2.77 -13.07 -4.83
N ALA A 56 1.98 -12.07 -5.21
CA ALA A 56 2.47 -10.70 -5.36
C ALA A 56 2.93 -10.11 -4.02
N LEU A 57 2.17 -10.38 -2.94
CA LEU A 57 2.52 -9.95 -1.59
C LEU A 57 3.82 -10.61 -1.11
N GLU A 58 4.03 -11.89 -1.37
CA GLU A 58 5.26 -12.63 -1.05
C GLU A 58 6.45 -12.12 -1.86
N ALA A 59 6.23 -11.71 -3.11
CA ALA A 59 7.23 -11.02 -3.93
C ALA A 59 7.53 -9.59 -3.45
N GLY A 60 6.84 -9.11 -2.41
CA GLY A 60 7.03 -7.79 -1.81
C GLY A 60 6.22 -6.67 -2.48
N ILE A 61 5.27 -6.98 -3.35
CA ILE A 61 4.36 -5.98 -3.93
C ILE A 61 3.21 -5.77 -2.95
N LYS A 62 3.16 -4.58 -2.37
CA LYS A 62 2.11 -4.20 -1.43
C LYS A 62 1.17 -3.18 -2.04
N THR A 63 -0.11 -3.39 -1.84
CA THR A 63 -1.15 -2.53 -2.40
C THR A 63 -2.07 -2.01 -1.31
N VAL A 64 -2.28 -0.71 -1.31
CA VAL A 64 -3.38 -0.05 -0.62
C VAL A 64 -4.47 0.17 -1.65
N PHE A 65 -5.48 -0.68 -1.62
CA PHE A 65 -6.66 -0.54 -2.47
C PHE A 65 -7.62 0.49 -1.87
N GLN A 66 -8.54 0.99 -2.67
CA GLN A 66 -9.64 1.85 -2.24
C GLN A 66 -10.48 1.19 -1.13
N THR A 67 -10.64 -0.14 -1.17
CA THR A 67 -11.17 -0.94 -0.05
C THR A 67 -10.00 -1.33 0.86
N LEU A 68 -9.95 -0.79 2.07
CA LEU A 68 -8.76 -0.78 2.93
C LEU A 68 -8.29 -2.16 3.43
N ALA A 69 -9.08 -3.20 3.26
CA ALA A 69 -8.80 -4.56 3.72
C ALA A 69 -8.33 -4.60 5.20
N LEU A 70 -8.99 -3.84 6.06
CA LEU A 70 -8.81 -3.85 7.51
C LEU A 70 -9.88 -4.72 8.17
N ALA A 71 -9.51 -5.40 9.25
CA ALA A 71 -10.44 -6.14 10.09
C ALA A 71 -11.09 -5.17 11.09
N ASP A 72 -12.37 -4.88 10.90
CA ASP A 72 -13.10 -3.85 11.64
C ASP A 72 -13.14 -4.09 13.16
N ASP A 73 -13.19 -5.35 13.59
CA ASP A 73 -13.31 -5.73 15.00
C ASP A 73 -11.97 -5.77 15.74
N LEU A 74 -10.85 -5.74 15.00
CA LEU A 74 -9.51 -5.73 15.57
C LEU A 74 -9.02 -4.31 15.83
N ASP A 75 -8.07 -4.16 16.75
CA ASP A 75 -7.39 -2.90 17.03
C ASP A 75 -6.28 -2.60 16.00
N VAL A 76 -5.57 -1.47 16.15
CA VAL A 76 -4.51 -1.06 15.21
C VAL A 76 -3.34 -2.02 15.21
N PRO A 77 -2.75 -2.41 16.38
CA PRO A 77 -1.69 -3.42 16.43
C PRO A 77 -2.05 -4.72 15.72
N ASP A 78 -3.22 -5.27 16.00
CA ASP A 78 -3.65 -6.52 15.41
C ASP A 78 -3.84 -6.40 13.89
N ASN A 79 -4.36 -5.27 13.41
CA ASN A 79 -4.44 -5.00 11.96
C ASN A 79 -3.08 -4.83 11.29
N LEU A 80 -2.12 -4.16 11.94
CA LEU A 80 -0.78 -4.02 11.37
C LEU A 80 -0.08 -5.37 11.22
N PHE A 81 -0.21 -6.22 12.21
CA PHE A 81 0.49 -7.50 12.28
C PHE A 81 -0.33 -8.70 11.81
N LEU A 82 -1.53 -8.50 11.30
CA LEU A 82 -2.40 -9.59 10.81
C LEU A 82 -1.68 -10.47 9.78
N GLY A 83 -1.56 -11.78 10.09
CA GLY A 83 -0.82 -12.75 9.30
C GLY A 83 0.71 -12.67 9.46
N ARG A 84 1.20 -11.82 10.36
CA ARG A 84 2.63 -11.64 10.69
C ARG A 84 2.82 -11.36 12.18
N GLU A 85 2.01 -11.99 12.99
CA GLU A 85 1.95 -11.78 14.43
C GLU A 85 3.31 -12.05 15.08
N MET A 86 3.71 -11.18 16.00
CA MET A 86 4.88 -11.43 16.84
C MET A 86 4.53 -12.47 17.89
N THR A 87 5.40 -13.45 18.06
CA THR A 87 5.15 -14.55 18.98
C THR A 87 6.32 -14.78 19.92
N PHE A 88 6.00 -15.20 21.15
CA PHE A 88 6.96 -15.75 22.11
C PHE A 88 7.11 -17.27 21.91
N LEU A 89 8.23 -17.81 22.42
CA LEU A 89 8.45 -19.24 22.52
C LEU A 89 8.30 -19.97 21.17
N ASN A 90 8.95 -19.44 20.14
CA ASN A 90 8.90 -20.00 18.78
C ASN A 90 9.25 -21.50 18.70
N TRP A 91 9.95 -22.03 19.70
CA TRP A 91 10.30 -23.44 19.82
C TRP A 91 9.14 -24.37 20.19
N LEU A 92 8.00 -23.82 20.70
CA LEU A 92 6.79 -24.60 21.04
C LEU A 92 5.92 -24.96 19.83
N GLY A 93 6.35 -24.67 18.61
CA GLY A 93 5.60 -25.03 17.40
C GLY A 93 4.19 -24.42 17.37
N PRO A 94 3.11 -25.23 17.37
CA PRO A 94 1.73 -24.73 17.28
C PRO A 94 1.25 -24.00 18.55
N PHE A 95 1.93 -24.14 19.70
CA PHE A 95 1.55 -23.52 20.98
C PHE A 95 2.22 -22.17 21.23
N LYS A 96 2.60 -21.46 20.17
CA LYS A 96 3.18 -20.10 20.26
C LYS A 96 2.20 -19.15 20.91
N LEU A 97 2.71 -18.32 21.82
CA LEU A 97 1.92 -17.25 22.44
C LEU A 97 2.17 -15.92 21.71
N LEU A 98 1.11 -15.14 21.52
CA LEU A 98 1.19 -13.83 20.89
C LEU A 98 1.90 -12.82 21.78
N ASP A 99 2.84 -12.05 21.21
CA ASP A 99 3.51 -10.94 21.86
C ASP A 99 2.74 -9.62 21.65
N TYR A 100 1.64 -9.47 22.35
CA TYR A 100 0.85 -8.25 22.31
C TYR A 100 1.61 -6.98 22.73
N LYS A 101 2.57 -7.11 23.65
CA LYS A 101 3.39 -5.96 24.08
C LYS A 101 4.35 -5.53 23.00
N GLY A 102 5.05 -6.48 22.39
CA GLY A 102 5.95 -6.23 21.26
C GLY A 102 5.21 -5.64 20.06
N MET A 103 4.07 -6.21 19.67
CA MET A 103 3.24 -5.68 18.59
C MET A 103 2.77 -4.24 18.85
N ARG A 104 2.34 -3.92 20.07
CA ARG A 104 1.95 -2.55 20.44
C ARG A 104 3.11 -1.56 20.34
N GLN A 105 4.26 -1.91 20.91
CA GLN A 105 5.43 -1.03 20.84
C GLN A 105 5.85 -0.81 19.39
N ALA A 106 5.96 -1.88 18.60
CA ALA A 106 6.29 -1.80 17.18
C ALA A 106 5.26 -0.99 16.37
N THR A 107 3.98 -1.06 16.75
CA THR A 107 2.93 -0.20 16.15
C THR A 107 3.16 1.27 16.46
N ILE A 108 3.44 1.62 17.72
CA ILE A 108 3.75 3.00 18.11
C ILE A 108 4.95 3.52 17.31
N ASP A 109 6.01 2.72 17.23
CA ASP A 109 7.23 3.10 16.51
C ASP A 109 6.95 3.29 15.00
N ALA A 110 6.12 2.43 14.40
CA ALA A 110 5.72 2.53 13.00
C ALA A 110 4.87 3.79 12.73
N LEU A 111 3.89 4.07 13.60
CA LEU A 111 3.06 5.27 13.50
C LEU A 111 3.89 6.55 13.67
N ASN A 112 4.81 6.57 14.64
CA ASN A 112 5.72 7.70 14.84
C ASN A 112 6.62 7.92 13.62
N LYS A 113 7.17 6.85 13.06
CA LYS A 113 7.97 6.91 11.82
C LYS A 113 7.20 7.47 10.64
N THR A 114 5.92 7.15 10.53
CA THR A 114 5.08 7.60 9.41
C THR A 114 4.37 8.93 9.71
N GLY A 115 4.55 9.52 10.90
CA GLY A 115 3.88 10.75 11.30
C GLY A 115 2.36 10.61 11.45
N VAL A 116 1.85 9.39 11.45
CA VAL A 116 0.42 9.11 11.60
C VAL A 116 0.00 9.25 13.06
N LYS A 117 -0.99 10.11 13.31
CA LYS A 117 -1.52 10.36 14.65
C LYS A 117 -2.82 9.59 14.85
N ILE A 118 -2.77 8.53 15.64
CA ILE A 118 -3.95 7.77 16.10
C ILE A 118 -4.10 8.00 17.60
N PRO A 119 -5.19 8.63 18.07
CA PRO A 119 -5.36 8.98 19.47
C PRO A 119 -5.31 7.79 20.43
N ASN A 120 -5.89 6.67 20.04
CA ASN A 120 -5.86 5.43 20.80
C ASN A 120 -5.75 4.21 19.88
N ILE A 121 -4.59 3.58 19.87
CA ILE A 121 -4.31 2.40 19.04
C ILE A 121 -5.05 1.14 19.49
N ARG A 122 -5.67 1.14 20.66
CA ARG A 122 -6.47 0.02 21.18
C ARG A 122 -7.93 0.07 20.76
N ASN A 123 -8.36 1.16 20.14
CA ASN A 123 -9.70 1.21 19.56
C ASN A 123 -9.79 0.25 18.39
N SER A 124 -10.93 -0.46 18.28
CA SER A 124 -11.20 -1.23 17.07
C SER A 124 -11.33 -0.30 15.87
N ILE A 125 -10.95 -0.78 14.71
CA ILE A 125 -11.00 -0.04 13.44
C ILE A 125 -12.42 0.46 13.16
N ARG A 126 -13.45 -0.28 13.54
CA ARG A 126 -14.86 0.10 13.40
C ARG A 126 -15.18 1.47 14.02
N ASN A 127 -14.50 1.82 15.12
CA ASN A 127 -14.74 3.07 15.86
C ASN A 127 -13.87 4.24 15.36
N MET A 128 -13.17 4.07 14.25
CA MET A 128 -12.30 5.08 13.66
C MET A 128 -12.99 5.82 12.51
N SER A 129 -12.60 7.08 12.30
CA SER A 129 -13.01 7.82 11.09
C SER A 129 -12.46 7.15 9.83
N GLY A 130 -13.09 7.42 8.67
CA GLY A 130 -12.61 6.93 7.38
C GLY A 130 -11.15 7.30 7.13
N GLY A 131 -10.77 8.54 7.46
CA GLY A 131 -9.39 9.02 7.34
C GLY A 131 -8.41 8.29 8.26
N GLN A 132 -8.78 8.06 9.51
CA GLN A 132 -7.94 7.27 10.42
C GLN A 132 -7.73 5.84 9.92
N ARG A 133 -8.79 5.19 9.42
CA ARG A 133 -8.70 3.86 8.80
C ARG A 133 -7.76 3.86 7.60
N GLN A 134 -7.84 4.88 6.74
CA GLN A 134 -6.94 5.03 5.59
C GLN A 134 -5.48 5.15 6.06
N CYS A 135 -5.20 6.01 7.04
CA CYS A 135 -3.86 6.17 7.60
C CYS A 135 -3.31 4.86 8.19
N VAL A 136 -4.15 4.07 8.88
CA VAL A 136 -3.75 2.74 9.39
C VAL A 136 -3.39 1.78 8.25
N ALA A 137 -4.19 1.72 7.18
CA ALA A 137 -3.94 0.87 6.03
C ALA A 137 -2.62 1.22 5.32
N ILE A 138 -2.35 2.52 5.17
CA ILE A 138 -1.10 3.00 4.56
C ILE A 138 0.09 2.74 5.49
N ALA A 139 -0.04 3.02 6.80
CA ALA A 139 0.99 2.74 7.79
C ALA A 139 1.35 1.25 7.82
N ARG A 140 0.36 0.34 7.74
CA ARG A 140 0.58 -1.11 7.61
C ARG A 140 1.46 -1.45 6.40
N THR A 141 1.22 -0.79 5.28
CA THR A 141 2.01 -1.01 4.06
C THR A 141 3.43 -0.48 4.19
N ALA A 142 3.61 0.67 4.85
CA ALA A 142 4.91 1.32 5.04
C ALA A 142 5.80 0.62 6.10
N THR A 143 5.18 -0.04 7.10
CA THR A 143 5.87 -0.65 8.25
C THR A 143 6.80 -1.78 7.86
N PHE A 144 6.38 -2.64 6.94
CA PHE A 144 7.17 -3.81 6.56
C PHE A 144 7.93 -3.55 5.26
N HIS A 145 8.99 -4.34 5.04
CA HIS A 145 9.74 -4.28 3.79
C HIS A 145 8.83 -4.50 2.58
N SER A 146 8.95 -3.64 1.58
CA SER A 146 8.25 -3.75 0.30
C SER A 146 9.24 -3.57 -0.85
N THR A 147 9.08 -4.39 -1.88
CA THR A 147 9.76 -4.26 -3.17
C THR A 147 9.13 -3.15 -3.99
N LEU A 148 7.81 -3.06 -3.92
CA LEU A 148 7.00 -2.06 -4.60
C LEU A 148 5.79 -1.76 -3.72
N THR A 149 5.46 -0.48 -3.58
CA THR A 149 4.22 -0.03 -2.96
C THR A 149 3.30 0.53 -4.04
N ILE A 150 2.04 0.12 -4.04
CA ILE A 150 0.99 0.65 -4.93
C ILE A 150 -0.09 1.26 -4.06
N MET A 151 -0.49 2.48 -4.35
CA MET A 151 -1.57 3.18 -3.65
C MET A 151 -2.63 3.60 -4.68
N ASP A 152 -3.82 3.04 -4.54
CA ASP A 152 -4.95 3.35 -5.43
C ASP A 152 -5.89 4.34 -4.75
N GLU A 153 -5.87 5.59 -5.22
CA GLU A 153 -6.65 6.73 -4.72
C GLU A 153 -6.54 6.93 -3.19
N PRO A 154 -5.31 7.02 -2.61
CA PRO A 154 -5.11 6.96 -1.17
C PRO A 154 -5.68 8.15 -0.40
N THR A 155 -6.03 9.24 -1.09
CA THR A 155 -6.58 10.46 -0.50
C THR A 155 -8.03 10.73 -0.88
N ALA A 156 -8.67 9.81 -1.62
CA ALA A 156 -10.06 9.95 -1.98
C ALA A 156 -10.94 9.98 -0.71
N ALA A 157 -11.83 10.97 -0.62
CA ALA A 157 -12.75 11.15 0.50
C ALA A 157 -12.10 11.43 1.89
N LEU A 158 -10.84 11.92 1.91
CA LEU A 158 -10.16 12.36 3.12
C LEU A 158 -10.35 13.85 3.37
N GLY A 159 -10.36 14.24 4.66
CA GLY A 159 -10.22 15.64 5.06
C GLY A 159 -8.81 16.18 4.81
N VAL A 160 -8.63 17.47 5.00
CA VAL A 160 -7.34 18.14 4.74
C VAL A 160 -6.21 17.58 5.61
N GLN A 161 -6.49 17.36 6.90
CA GLN A 161 -5.48 16.85 7.85
C GLN A 161 -5.04 15.42 7.54
N GLU A 162 -5.99 14.54 7.23
CA GLU A 162 -5.69 13.16 6.87
C GLU A 162 -4.95 13.09 5.52
N THR A 163 -5.33 13.93 4.56
CA THR A 163 -4.63 14.04 3.29
C THR A 163 -3.16 14.40 3.49
N GLU A 164 -2.87 15.40 4.33
CA GLU A 164 -1.50 15.79 4.66
C GLU A 164 -0.71 14.66 5.33
N GLN A 165 -1.33 13.89 6.23
CA GLN A 165 -0.68 12.72 6.83
C GLN A 165 -0.31 11.68 5.78
N VAL A 166 -1.21 11.37 4.83
CA VAL A 166 -0.96 10.44 3.73
C VAL A 166 0.18 10.94 2.83
N GLU A 167 0.18 12.21 2.47
CA GLU A 167 1.24 12.81 1.67
C GLU A 167 2.61 12.72 2.37
N ASN A 168 2.63 12.97 3.68
CA ASN A 168 3.86 12.85 4.47
C ASN A 168 4.41 11.42 4.48
N ILE A 169 3.53 10.40 4.55
CA ILE A 169 3.96 9.01 4.42
C ILE A 169 4.56 8.75 3.03
N ILE A 170 3.95 9.27 1.96
CA ILE A 170 4.45 9.12 0.60
C ILE A 170 5.83 9.78 0.45
N ARG A 171 6.02 11.00 0.99
CA ARG A 171 7.33 11.68 1.00
C ARG A 171 8.39 10.87 1.73
N GLN A 172 8.06 10.31 2.90
CA GLN A 172 8.99 9.44 3.65
C GLN A 172 9.36 8.16 2.89
N LEU A 173 8.41 7.54 2.17
CA LEU A 173 8.73 6.39 1.30
C LEU A 173 9.73 6.79 0.21
N LYS A 174 9.60 8.01 -0.33
CA LYS A 174 10.52 8.56 -1.33
C LYS A 174 11.92 8.77 -0.75
N GLU A 175 12.03 9.38 0.42
CA GLU A 175 13.28 9.56 1.14
C GLU A 175 13.98 8.25 1.47
N GLN A 176 13.20 7.19 1.73
CA GLN A 176 13.71 5.84 1.96
C GLN A 176 14.11 5.10 0.67
N GLY A 177 13.94 5.72 -0.50
CA GLY A 177 14.22 5.10 -1.80
C GLY A 177 13.32 3.91 -2.13
N LYS A 178 12.10 3.87 -1.59
CA LYS A 178 11.12 2.82 -1.86
C LYS A 178 10.32 3.15 -3.11
N PRO A 179 10.29 2.28 -4.13
CA PRO A 179 9.51 2.57 -5.34
C PRO A 179 8.01 2.59 -5.05
N LEU A 180 7.30 3.53 -5.69
CA LEU A 180 5.87 3.73 -5.50
C LEU A 180 5.14 3.93 -6.83
N ILE A 181 3.99 3.29 -6.97
CA ILE A 181 2.98 3.63 -7.96
C ILE A 181 1.81 4.28 -7.24
N LEU A 182 1.50 5.52 -7.60
CA LEU A 182 0.39 6.29 -7.06
C LEU A 182 -0.69 6.42 -8.14
N VAL A 183 -1.85 5.81 -7.95
CA VAL A 183 -3.01 6.10 -8.80
C VAL A 183 -3.79 7.23 -8.16
N SER A 184 -3.95 8.33 -8.88
CA SER A 184 -4.72 9.49 -8.41
C SER A 184 -5.27 10.29 -9.58
N HIS A 185 -6.36 10.98 -9.33
CA HIS A 185 -6.92 11.97 -10.25
C HIS A 185 -6.65 13.42 -9.79
N ASN A 186 -6.03 13.62 -8.62
CA ASN A 186 -5.70 14.92 -8.07
C ASN A 186 -4.34 15.40 -8.59
N MET A 187 -4.37 16.29 -9.59
CA MET A 187 -3.16 16.83 -10.24
C MET A 187 -2.22 17.52 -9.24
N ARG A 188 -2.74 18.34 -8.32
CA ARG A 188 -1.90 19.09 -7.37
C ARG A 188 -1.05 18.17 -6.51
N GLN A 189 -1.66 17.14 -5.93
CA GLN A 189 -0.94 16.17 -5.11
C GLN A 189 0.12 15.41 -5.89
N VAL A 190 -0.22 15.01 -7.11
CA VAL A 190 0.66 14.20 -7.93
C VAL A 190 1.96 14.94 -8.24
N PHE A 191 1.90 16.21 -8.62
CA PHE A 191 3.12 16.99 -8.95
C PHE A 191 4.12 17.10 -7.80
N ASP A 192 3.63 17.15 -6.56
CA ASP A 192 4.48 17.32 -5.39
C ASP A 192 5.08 15.99 -4.87
N LEU A 193 4.49 14.85 -5.23
CA LEU A 193 4.79 13.56 -4.61
C LEU A 193 5.56 12.60 -5.51
N VAL A 194 5.53 12.79 -6.84
CA VAL A 194 6.10 11.82 -7.77
C VAL A 194 7.20 12.41 -8.64
N ASP A 195 7.99 11.53 -9.26
CA ASP A 195 9.07 11.89 -10.19
C ASP A 195 8.57 11.92 -11.64
N ARG A 196 7.54 11.12 -11.94
CA ARG A 196 7.02 10.97 -13.30
C ARG A 196 5.52 10.68 -13.28
N ILE A 197 4.82 11.19 -14.28
CA ILE A 197 3.39 10.96 -14.48
C ILE A 197 3.20 10.16 -15.76
N VAL A 198 2.36 9.14 -15.68
CA VAL A 198 1.94 8.30 -16.80
C VAL A 198 0.43 8.44 -16.96
N VAL A 199 0.00 8.84 -18.14
CA VAL A 199 -1.41 9.08 -18.42
C VAL A 199 -2.00 7.88 -19.15
N PHE A 200 -3.08 7.33 -18.59
CA PHE A 200 -3.88 6.28 -19.20
C PHE A 200 -5.09 6.87 -19.91
N ARG A 201 -5.31 6.42 -21.13
CA ARG A 201 -6.50 6.75 -21.92
C ARG A 201 -6.95 5.52 -22.69
N ARG A 202 -8.20 5.10 -22.48
CA ARG A 202 -8.81 3.94 -23.20
C ARG A 202 -7.93 2.67 -23.19
N GLY A 203 -7.35 2.35 -22.03
CA GLY A 203 -6.52 1.16 -21.85
C GLY A 203 -5.10 1.26 -22.42
N ARG A 204 -4.63 2.43 -22.81
CA ARG A 204 -3.28 2.67 -23.35
C ARG A 204 -2.58 3.78 -22.56
N ILE A 205 -1.27 3.74 -22.58
CA ILE A 205 -0.41 4.83 -22.09
C ILE A 205 -0.23 5.84 -23.23
N CYS A 206 -0.44 7.13 -22.92
CA CYS A 206 -0.30 8.26 -23.84
C CYS A 206 1.01 8.98 -23.62
#